data_6467af9707287cc7c3f27030ffac6992
#
_entry.id   6467af9707287cc7c3f27030ffac6992
#
_cell.length_a   1.000
_cell.length_b   1.000
_cell.length_c   1.000
_cell.angle_alpha   90.00
_cell.angle_beta   90.00
_cell.angle_gamma   90.00
#
_symmetry.space_group_name_H-M   'P 1'
#
loop_
_entity.id
_entity.type
_entity.pdbx_description
1 polymer ?
#
loop_
_entity_poly.entity_id
_entity_poly.type
_entity_poly.pdbx_seq_one_letter_code
_entity_poly.pdbx_strand_id
1 'polypeptide(L)'
;GPRNPGSQGYYDCLDFMLEELEKTADEIIIQEFTYQEKKYKTRHDLQNIIARYNPDAEFQTIISCHWDTRPWADMEKKRGDREQPIIGANDGASGVAVLLELGKILGQTRPPIGVNLVFFDGEDMGVPGENETYCQGSRYFAKNLPIPKPNEAINLDMVGDKQLHLPVEKFSLEFHPELVRYLWGRADELGLDAFDMTPQHAIYDDHVPLYEHAGIPAIDLIDFKYPNPYSNFWHTMNDLPEHCSAESLGQVGTLMVDYIFN
;
A
#
# COMPACT_ATOMS: atom_id res chain seq x y z
N GLY A 1 -15.69 2.56 -5.35
CA GLY A 1 -15.65 3.65 -6.32
C GLY A 1 -14.43 4.51 -6.15
N PRO A 2 -14.25 5.60 -6.91
CA PRO A 2 -13.11 6.49 -6.75
C PRO A 2 -13.01 7.05 -5.33
N ARG A 3 -11.80 7.08 -4.78
CA ARG A 3 -11.46 7.53 -3.42
C ARG A 3 -10.47 8.69 -3.47
N ASN A 4 -10.50 9.45 -4.56
CA ASN A 4 -9.63 10.61 -4.69
C ASN A 4 -9.99 11.66 -3.62
N PRO A 5 -9.00 12.31 -2.99
CA PRO A 5 -9.19 13.21 -1.86
C PRO A 5 -10.27 14.27 -2.09
N GLY A 6 -11.20 14.38 -1.13
CA GLY A 6 -12.33 15.30 -1.16
C GLY A 6 -13.57 14.81 -1.90
N SER A 7 -13.55 13.62 -2.52
CA SER A 7 -14.75 13.01 -3.13
C SER A 7 -15.65 12.36 -2.07
N GLN A 8 -16.91 12.10 -2.41
CA GLN A 8 -17.81 11.35 -1.51
C GLN A 8 -17.28 9.94 -1.25
N GLY A 9 -16.77 9.25 -2.29
CA GLY A 9 -16.19 7.92 -2.14
C GLY A 9 -14.95 7.88 -1.23
N TYR A 10 -14.20 8.98 -1.13
CA TYR A 10 -13.12 9.14 -0.17
C TYR A 10 -13.64 9.07 1.28
N TYR A 11 -14.66 9.87 1.62
CA TYR A 11 -15.23 9.88 2.98
C TYR A 11 -15.95 8.58 3.31
N ASP A 12 -16.71 8.01 2.36
CA ASP A 12 -17.38 6.72 2.55
C ASP A 12 -16.37 5.59 2.81
N CYS A 13 -15.20 5.63 2.14
CA CYS A 13 -14.14 4.64 2.34
C CYS A 13 -13.43 4.84 3.69
N LEU A 14 -13.14 6.08 4.07
CA LEU A 14 -12.57 6.42 5.36
C LEU A 14 -13.44 5.89 6.52
N ASP A 15 -14.73 6.21 6.49
CA ASP A 15 -15.71 5.76 7.51
C ASP A 15 -15.76 4.23 7.57
N PHE A 16 -15.80 3.56 6.40
CA PHE A 16 -15.80 2.09 6.32
C PHE A 16 -14.55 1.47 6.92
N MET A 17 -13.36 1.99 6.57
CA MET A 17 -12.11 1.46 7.12
C MET A 17 -12.03 1.64 8.63
N LEU A 18 -12.39 2.82 9.13
CA LEU A 18 -12.39 3.09 10.57
C LEU A 18 -13.37 2.16 11.31
N GLU A 19 -14.59 1.97 10.78
CA GLU A 19 -15.58 1.04 11.35
C GLU A 19 -15.04 -0.40 11.43
N GLU A 20 -14.31 -0.88 10.42
CA GLU A 20 -13.72 -2.23 10.43
C GLU A 20 -12.54 -2.34 11.39
N LEU A 21 -11.67 -1.36 11.43
CA LEU A 21 -10.45 -1.36 12.26
C LEU A 21 -10.77 -1.18 13.74
N GLU A 22 -11.79 -0.37 14.11
CA GLU A 22 -12.24 -0.18 15.49
C GLU A 22 -12.71 -1.47 16.16
N LYS A 23 -13.13 -2.47 15.37
CA LYS A 23 -13.56 -3.78 15.88
C LYS A 23 -12.39 -4.67 16.30
N THR A 24 -11.18 -4.38 15.86
CA THR A 24 -10.05 -5.33 15.89
C THR A 24 -8.76 -4.76 16.48
N ALA A 25 -8.47 -3.49 16.27
CA ALA A 25 -7.21 -2.89 16.66
C ALA A 25 -7.15 -2.57 18.17
N ASP A 26 -5.97 -2.68 18.76
CA ASP A 26 -5.70 -2.24 20.14
C ASP A 26 -5.70 -0.71 20.25
N GLU A 27 -5.23 -0.03 19.20
CA GLU A 27 -5.15 1.43 19.11
C GLU A 27 -5.29 1.89 17.66
N ILE A 28 -6.00 3.00 17.43
CA ILE A 28 -6.09 3.66 16.14
C ILE A 28 -5.60 5.10 16.27
N ILE A 29 -4.74 5.51 15.35
CA ILE A 29 -4.25 6.88 15.24
C ILE A 29 -4.63 7.41 13.85
N ILE A 30 -5.29 8.56 13.80
CA ILE A 30 -5.51 9.32 12.56
C ILE A 30 -4.48 10.44 12.51
N GLN A 31 -3.63 10.42 11.49
CA GLN A 31 -2.61 11.44 11.29
C GLN A 31 -3.06 12.39 10.19
N GLU A 32 -3.62 13.52 10.58
CA GLU A 32 -4.10 14.56 9.67
C GLU A 32 -2.96 15.45 9.17
N PHE A 33 -2.99 15.80 7.88
CA PHE A 33 -2.06 16.75 7.28
C PHE A 33 -2.68 17.43 6.07
N THR A 34 -2.02 18.47 5.56
CA THR A 34 -2.47 19.18 4.36
C THR A 34 -1.43 19.12 3.27
N TYR A 35 -1.89 18.93 2.05
CA TYR A 35 -1.08 18.95 0.84
C TYR A 35 -1.65 19.90 -0.19
N GLN A 36 -0.78 20.68 -0.84
CA GLN A 36 -1.16 21.48 -1.99
C GLN A 36 -0.74 20.77 -3.26
N GLU A 37 -1.72 20.17 -3.91
CA GLU A 37 -1.52 19.42 -5.15
C GLU A 37 -0.93 20.36 -6.24
N LYS A 38 0.07 19.83 -6.99
CA LYS A 38 0.89 20.66 -7.89
C LYS A 38 0.22 20.95 -9.22
N LYS A 39 -0.58 20.04 -9.76
CA LYS A 39 -1.21 20.13 -11.10
C LYS A 39 -2.25 21.26 -11.16
N TYR A 40 -3.19 21.30 -10.22
CA TYR A 40 -4.29 22.27 -10.20
C TYR A 40 -4.17 23.29 -9.04
N LYS A 41 -3.14 23.18 -8.20
CA LYS A 41 -2.94 24.01 -7.01
C LYS A 41 -4.06 23.90 -5.98
N THR A 42 -4.77 22.78 -5.98
CA THR A 42 -5.82 22.51 -5.00
C THR A 42 -5.18 22.09 -3.67
N ARG A 43 -5.72 22.61 -2.57
CA ARG A 43 -5.36 22.18 -1.22
C ARG A 43 -6.27 21.03 -0.81
N HIS A 44 -5.66 19.96 -0.32
CA HIS A 44 -6.34 18.78 0.21
C HIS A 44 -5.99 18.60 1.68
N ASP A 45 -6.99 18.26 2.47
CA ASP A 45 -6.81 17.77 3.83
C ASP A 45 -6.81 16.24 3.74
N LEU A 46 -5.70 15.63 4.14
CA LEU A 46 -5.38 14.20 3.96
C LEU A 46 -5.22 13.52 5.32
N GLN A 47 -5.43 12.19 5.34
CA GLN A 47 -5.44 11.43 6.59
C GLN A 47 -4.77 10.06 6.42
N ASN A 48 -3.61 9.86 7.06
CA ASN A 48 -3.09 8.50 7.26
C ASN A 48 -3.84 7.85 8.42
N ILE A 49 -4.13 6.55 8.28
CA ILE A 49 -4.73 5.73 9.35
C ILE A 49 -3.68 4.73 9.81
N ILE A 50 -3.47 4.63 11.12
CA ILE A 50 -2.56 3.68 11.73
C ILE A 50 -3.34 2.82 12.72
N ALA A 51 -3.55 1.54 12.40
CA ALA A 51 -4.16 0.57 13.30
C ALA A 51 -3.07 -0.30 13.92
N ARG A 52 -2.99 -0.32 15.25
CA ARG A 52 -1.90 -0.95 15.98
C ARG A 52 -2.37 -2.21 16.70
N TYR A 53 -1.58 -3.25 16.59
CA TYR A 53 -1.78 -4.54 17.25
C TYR A 53 -0.54 -4.89 18.04
N ASN A 54 -0.68 -5.24 19.32
CA ASN A 54 0.40 -5.48 20.26
C ASN A 54 1.42 -4.31 20.34
N PRO A 55 0.96 -3.07 20.61
CA PRO A 55 1.79 -1.86 20.54
C PRO A 55 2.96 -1.82 21.51
N ASP A 56 2.93 -2.66 22.57
CA ASP A 56 3.97 -2.74 23.60
C ASP A 56 5.07 -3.76 23.28
N ALA A 57 4.98 -4.50 22.18
CA ALA A 57 6.01 -5.44 21.78
C ALA A 57 7.32 -4.72 21.42
N GLU A 58 8.45 -5.34 21.76
CA GLU A 58 9.79 -4.77 21.53
C GLU A 58 10.10 -4.63 20.03
N PHE A 59 9.75 -5.66 19.24
CA PHE A 59 9.89 -5.61 17.80
C PHE A 59 8.59 -5.11 17.18
N GLN A 60 8.67 -4.06 16.36
CA GLN A 60 7.55 -3.42 15.70
C GLN A 60 7.74 -3.44 14.18
N THR A 61 6.75 -3.89 13.44
CA THR A 61 6.74 -3.81 11.98
C THR A 61 5.62 -2.90 11.48
N ILE A 62 5.80 -2.33 10.29
CA ILE A 62 4.73 -1.73 9.49
C ILE A 62 4.36 -2.70 8.37
N ILE A 63 3.07 -2.90 8.14
CA ILE A 63 2.53 -3.39 6.88
C ILE A 63 1.64 -2.28 6.35
N SER A 64 1.97 -1.73 5.18
CA SER A 64 1.31 -0.54 4.64
C SER A 64 0.71 -0.76 3.26
N CYS A 65 -0.19 0.12 2.90
CA CYS A 65 -0.67 0.34 1.53
C CYS A 65 -1.16 1.79 1.42
N HIS A 66 -1.36 2.30 0.21
CA HIS A 66 -2.14 3.51 0.05
C HIS A 66 -3.64 3.18 -0.06
N TRP A 67 -4.51 4.14 0.31
CA TRP A 67 -5.95 3.95 0.27
C TRP A 67 -6.69 4.94 -0.63
N ASP A 68 -6.06 6.06 -0.99
CA ASP A 68 -6.58 7.00 -1.98
C ASP A 68 -6.60 6.39 -3.40
N THR A 69 -7.13 7.11 -4.35
CA THR A 69 -7.04 6.78 -5.77
C THR A 69 -6.67 7.99 -6.59
N ARG A 70 -6.03 7.73 -7.71
CA ARG A 70 -5.65 8.74 -8.66
C ARG A 70 -6.84 9.59 -9.12
N PRO A 71 -6.76 10.93 -9.00
CA PRO A 71 -7.84 11.83 -9.39
C PRO A 71 -8.05 11.94 -10.91
N TRP A 72 -7.15 11.38 -11.70
CA TRP A 72 -7.17 11.45 -13.17
C TRP A 72 -6.57 10.22 -13.83
N ALA A 73 -7.25 9.68 -14.83
CA ALA A 73 -6.82 8.51 -15.61
C ALA A 73 -5.82 8.90 -16.70
N ASP A 74 -4.66 9.46 -16.34
CA ASP A 74 -3.73 10.10 -17.26
C ASP A 74 -3.01 9.13 -18.21
N MET A 75 -3.05 7.82 -17.93
CA MET A 75 -2.56 6.76 -18.82
C MET A 75 -3.62 6.29 -19.84
N GLU A 76 -4.84 6.85 -19.79
CA GLU A 76 -5.85 6.55 -20.79
C GLU A 76 -5.40 6.92 -22.22
N LYS A 77 -5.74 6.03 -23.18
CA LYS A 77 -5.47 6.27 -24.61
C LYS A 77 -6.29 7.45 -25.14
N LYS A 78 -7.54 7.53 -24.73
CA LYS A 78 -8.47 8.56 -25.16
C LYS A 78 -8.32 9.82 -24.30
N ARG A 79 -7.86 10.90 -24.90
CA ARG A 79 -7.54 12.15 -24.21
C ARG A 79 -8.71 12.74 -23.39
N GLY A 80 -9.95 12.55 -23.84
CA GLY A 80 -11.14 13.06 -23.15
C GLY A 80 -11.44 12.36 -21.81
N ASP A 81 -10.91 11.15 -21.61
CA ASP A 81 -11.13 10.37 -20.39
C ASP A 81 -10.04 10.61 -19.35
N ARG A 82 -8.93 11.28 -19.72
CA ARG A 82 -7.76 11.46 -18.88
C ARG A 82 -7.97 12.34 -17.63
N GLU A 83 -9.03 13.11 -17.58
CA GLU A 83 -9.39 13.96 -16.43
C GLU A 83 -10.43 13.29 -15.51
N GLN A 84 -10.78 12.02 -15.77
CA GLN A 84 -11.69 11.26 -14.91
C GLN A 84 -10.93 10.54 -13.81
N PRO A 85 -11.45 10.48 -12.57
CA PRO A 85 -10.85 9.69 -11.52
C PRO A 85 -10.95 8.20 -11.83
N ILE A 86 -9.95 7.42 -11.40
CA ILE A 86 -9.98 5.95 -11.53
C ILE A 86 -10.76 5.30 -10.37
N ILE A 87 -11.18 4.05 -10.56
CA ILE A 87 -11.79 3.24 -9.49
C ILE A 87 -10.71 2.73 -8.53
N GLY A 88 -9.51 2.44 -9.02
CA GLY A 88 -8.40 2.00 -8.21
C GLY A 88 -8.68 0.68 -7.49
N ALA A 89 -9.10 -0.35 -8.24
CA ALA A 89 -9.44 -1.64 -7.64
C ALA A 89 -8.19 -2.45 -7.28
N ASN A 90 -7.17 -2.37 -8.10
CA ASN A 90 -5.86 -2.92 -7.80
C ASN A 90 -4.97 -1.87 -7.13
N ASP A 91 -4.95 -0.68 -7.67
CA ASP A 91 -4.22 0.51 -7.29
C ASP A 91 -5.05 1.39 -6.32
N GLY A 92 -4.97 1.28 -5.13
CA GLY A 92 -4.56 0.86 -3.82
C GLY A 92 -5.60 -0.03 -3.11
N ALA A 93 -6.86 -0.30 -3.65
CA ALA A 93 -7.83 -1.06 -2.88
C ALA A 93 -7.41 -2.53 -2.65
N SER A 94 -6.52 -3.09 -3.46
CA SER A 94 -5.99 -4.45 -3.24
C SER A 94 -5.19 -4.53 -1.94
N GLY A 95 -4.28 -3.59 -1.70
CA GLY A 95 -3.55 -3.50 -0.45
C GLY A 95 -4.48 -3.27 0.75
N VAL A 96 -5.45 -2.35 0.63
CA VAL A 96 -6.47 -2.12 1.67
C VAL A 96 -7.23 -3.41 2.02
N ALA A 97 -7.63 -4.20 1.04
CA ALA A 97 -8.34 -5.45 1.26
C ALA A 97 -7.51 -6.47 2.05
N VAL A 98 -6.21 -6.60 1.73
CA VAL A 98 -5.28 -7.47 2.48
C VAL A 98 -5.12 -6.97 3.91
N LEU A 99 -4.88 -5.67 4.12
CA LEU A 99 -4.67 -5.11 5.46
C LEU A 99 -5.93 -5.23 6.35
N LEU A 100 -7.11 -5.00 5.81
CA LEU A 100 -8.35 -5.15 6.59
C LEU A 100 -8.59 -6.62 7.00
N GLU A 101 -8.26 -7.58 6.14
CA GLU A 101 -8.37 -9.00 6.49
C GLU A 101 -7.32 -9.41 7.52
N LEU A 102 -6.07 -8.92 7.38
CA LEU A 102 -5.05 -9.07 8.42
C LEU A 102 -5.52 -8.50 9.75
N GLY A 103 -6.14 -7.32 9.76
CA GLY A 103 -6.70 -6.71 10.96
C GLY A 103 -7.70 -7.61 11.68
N LYS A 104 -8.57 -8.31 10.95
CA LYS A 104 -9.50 -9.28 11.54
C LYS A 104 -8.79 -10.47 12.19
N ILE A 105 -7.73 -10.99 11.53
CA ILE A 105 -6.93 -12.09 12.07
C ILE A 105 -6.19 -11.64 13.35
N LEU A 106 -5.55 -10.48 13.31
CA LEU A 106 -4.80 -9.90 14.43
C LEU A 106 -5.69 -9.57 15.64
N GLY A 107 -6.92 -9.14 15.40
CA GLY A 107 -7.92 -8.92 16.45
C GLY A 107 -8.43 -10.21 17.11
N GLN A 108 -8.34 -11.36 16.42
CA GLN A 108 -8.71 -12.66 16.97
C GLN A 108 -7.53 -13.38 17.63
N THR A 109 -6.33 -13.14 17.15
CA THR A 109 -5.11 -13.81 17.62
C THR A 109 -4.01 -12.76 17.82
N ARG A 110 -3.65 -12.51 19.10
CA ARG A 110 -2.59 -11.53 19.42
C ARG A 110 -1.27 -11.91 18.75
N PRO A 111 -0.69 -11.04 17.93
CA PRO A 111 0.58 -11.33 17.27
C PRO A 111 1.75 -11.34 18.30
N PRO A 112 2.81 -12.15 18.05
CA PRO A 112 4.00 -12.17 18.92
C PRO A 112 4.85 -10.90 18.82
N ILE A 113 4.75 -10.17 17.70
CA ILE A 113 5.40 -8.89 17.42
C ILE A 113 4.37 -7.77 17.39
N GLY A 114 4.81 -6.52 17.47
CA GLY A 114 3.94 -5.36 17.23
C GLY A 114 3.71 -5.18 15.73
N VAL A 115 2.45 -5.09 15.33
CA VAL A 115 2.06 -4.86 13.94
C VAL A 115 1.33 -3.52 13.83
N ASN A 116 1.81 -2.66 12.95
CA ASN A 116 1.18 -1.39 12.63
C ASN A 116 0.67 -1.48 11.19
N LEU A 117 -0.64 -1.64 11.00
CA LEU A 117 -1.27 -1.54 9.69
C LEU A 117 -1.43 -0.07 9.36
N VAL A 118 -0.74 0.39 8.33
CA VAL A 118 -0.72 1.82 7.96
C VAL A 118 -1.31 2.02 6.58
N PHE A 119 -2.35 2.84 6.51
CA PHE A 119 -3.01 3.21 5.28
C PHE A 119 -2.60 4.64 4.94
N PHE A 120 -1.74 4.80 3.94
CA PHE A 120 -1.26 6.11 3.49
C PHE A 120 -2.25 6.80 2.58
N ASP A 121 -2.36 8.11 2.70
CA ASP A 121 -3.24 8.96 1.91
C ASP A 121 -2.43 9.84 0.96
N GLY A 122 -2.97 10.10 -0.22
CA GLY A 122 -2.35 10.99 -1.21
C GLY A 122 -1.05 10.43 -1.80
N GLU A 123 -0.94 9.11 -1.89
CA GLU A 123 0.13 8.45 -2.64
C GLU A 123 0.03 8.86 -4.11
N ASP A 124 -1.15 8.71 -4.69
CA ASP A 124 -1.40 8.73 -6.14
C ASP A 124 -1.83 10.11 -6.70
N MET A 125 -1.45 11.16 -5.99
CA MET A 125 -1.70 12.55 -6.43
C MET A 125 -0.53 13.16 -7.22
N GLY A 126 0.46 12.34 -7.57
CA GLY A 126 1.71 12.80 -8.15
C GLY A 126 1.61 13.24 -9.62
N VAL A 127 2.56 14.06 -10.03
CA VAL A 127 2.75 14.49 -11.42
C VAL A 127 3.81 13.59 -12.07
N PRO A 128 3.51 12.93 -13.21
CA PRO A 128 4.49 12.05 -13.87
C PRO A 128 5.85 12.70 -14.08
N GLY A 129 6.90 12.01 -13.64
CA GLY A 129 8.29 12.48 -13.71
C GLY A 129 8.74 13.36 -12.54
N GLU A 130 7.89 13.59 -11.55
CA GLU A 130 8.17 14.39 -10.35
C GLU A 130 7.90 13.58 -9.08
N ASN A 131 8.81 12.67 -8.73
CA ASN A 131 8.64 11.70 -7.62
C ASN A 131 8.27 12.37 -6.28
N GLU A 132 8.75 13.58 -6.03
CA GLU A 132 8.44 14.33 -4.81
C GLU A 132 6.96 14.73 -4.68
N THR A 133 6.17 14.56 -5.73
CA THR A 133 4.72 14.85 -5.73
C THR A 133 3.87 13.63 -5.44
N TYR A 134 4.45 12.42 -5.44
CA TYR A 134 3.84 11.15 -5.03
C TYR A 134 4.08 10.85 -3.55
N CYS A 135 3.40 9.86 -3.01
CA CYS A 135 3.64 9.29 -1.67
C CYS A 135 3.57 10.34 -0.55
N GLN A 136 2.56 11.25 -0.58
CA GLN A 136 2.50 12.36 0.37
C GLN A 136 2.23 11.89 1.80
N GLY A 137 1.41 10.84 1.96
CA GLY A 137 1.10 10.24 3.25
C GLY A 137 2.31 9.64 3.93
N SER A 138 3.02 8.75 3.26
CA SER A 138 4.23 8.13 3.80
C SER A 138 5.36 9.12 4.02
N ARG A 139 5.48 10.12 3.16
CA ARG A 139 6.44 11.22 3.31
C ARG A 139 6.14 12.06 4.56
N TYR A 140 4.86 12.37 4.82
CA TYR A 140 4.46 13.08 6.03
C TYR A 140 4.64 12.22 7.27
N PHE A 141 4.22 10.96 7.21
CA PHE A 141 4.40 9.97 8.29
C PHE A 141 5.87 9.82 8.67
N ALA A 142 6.75 9.60 7.71
CA ALA A 142 8.18 9.39 7.96
C ALA A 142 8.87 10.61 8.60
N LYS A 143 8.43 11.83 8.26
CA LYS A 143 8.96 13.06 8.85
C LYS A 143 8.37 13.40 10.22
N ASN A 144 7.20 12.85 10.55
CA ASN A 144 6.41 13.18 11.74
C ASN A 144 5.88 11.90 12.41
N LEU A 145 6.73 10.92 12.68
CA LEU A 145 6.33 9.63 13.22
C LEU A 145 5.35 9.78 14.40
N PRO A 146 4.09 9.30 14.26
CA PRO A 146 3.10 9.37 15.34
C PRO A 146 3.25 8.23 16.35
N ILE A 147 4.12 7.27 16.05
CA ILE A 147 4.43 6.08 16.84
C ILE A 147 5.94 5.97 17.05
N PRO A 148 6.43 5.20 18.04
CA PRO A 148 7.84 4.86 18.15
C PRO A 148 8.34 4.26 16.83
N LYS A 149 9.58 4.61 16.44
CA LYS A 149 10.15 4.15 15.17
C LYS A 149 10.12 2.63 15.05
N PRO A 150 9.41 2.07 14.06
CA PRO A 150 9.38 0.63 13.78
C PRO A 150 10.73 0.10 13.29
N ASN A 151 10.94 -1.22 13.44
CA ASN A 151 12.16 -1.89 13.03
C ASN A 151 12.27 -2.03 11.51
N GLU A 152 11.12 -2.30 10.84
CA GLU A 152 11.05 -2.49 9.40
C GLU A 152 9.63 -2.23 8.86
N ALA A 153 9.50 -2.19 7.53
CA ALA A 153 8.23 -1.98 6.85
C ALA A 153 8.10 -2.83 5.59
N ILE A 154 6.86 -3.25 5.31
CA ILE A 154 6.43 -3.93 4.07
C ILE A 154 5.30 -3.13 3.48
N ASN A 155 5.49 -2.58 2.28
CA ASN A 155 4.43 -1.91 1.53
C ASN A 155 3.75 -2.89 0.58
N LEU A 156 2.45 -2.76 0.40
CA LEU A 156 1.64 -3.59 -0.50
C LEU A 156 0.94 -2.68 -1.51
N ASP A 157 1.38 -2.71 -2.75
CA ASP A 157 0.74 -1.97 -3.83
C ASP A 157 0.45 -2.85 -5.03
N MET A 158 -0.72 -2.66 -5.65
CA MET A 158 -1.19 -3.42 -6.82
C MET A 158 -1.04 -4.95 -6.67
N VAL A 159 -1.49 -5.51 -5.53
CA VAL A 159 -1.33 -6.94 -5.18
C VAL A 159 -2.56 -7.80 -5.50
N GLY A 160 -3.51 -7.28 -6.27
CA GLY A 160 -4.79 -7.96 -6.53
C GLY A 160 -4.95 -8.53 -7.94
N ASP A 161 -4.06 -8.25 -8.89
CA ASP A 161 -4.20 -8.70 -10.29
C ASP A 161 -4.44 -10.21 -10.38
N LYS A 162 -5.36 -10.62 -11.27
CA LYS A 162 -5.61 -12.04 -11.58
C LYS A 162 -4.40 -12.79 -12.12
N GLN A 163 -3.44 -12.09 -12.71
CA GLN A 163 -2.18 -12.61 -13.22
C GLN A 163 -1.01 -12.13 -12.35
N LEU A 164 -1.23 -12.03 -11.03
CA LEU A 164 -0.29 -11.48 -10.07
C LEU A 164 1.13 -12.02 -10.28
N HIS A 165 2.07 -11.09 -10.42
CA HIS A 165 3.50 -11.40 -10.55
C HIS A 165 4.32 -10.38 -9.75
N LEU A 166 4.89 -10.85 -8.64
CA LEU A 166 5.64 -10.05 -7.67
C LEU A 166 7.15 -10.30 -7.80
N PRO A 167 7.84 -9.64 -8.74
CA PRO A 167 9.30 -9.68 -8.81
C PRO A 167 9.90 -8.88 -7.66
N VAL A 168 11.18 -9.09 -7.37
CA VAL A 168 11.89 -8.25 -6.40
C VAL A 168 12.04 -6.84 -6.94
N GLU A 169 11.51 -5.86 -6.23
CA GLU A 169 11.69 -4.45 -6.51
C GLU A 169 13.11 -4.01 -6.09
N LYS A 170 13.75 -3.11 -6.84
CA LYS A 170 15.20 -2.84 -6.67
C LYS A 170 15.53 -1.98 -5.47
N PHE A 171 14.72 -0.99 -5.11
CA PHE A 171 14.95 -0.22 -3.88
C PHE A 171 14.74 -1.10 -2.65
N SER A 172 13.76 -2.01 -2.68
CA SER A 172 13.57 -3.03 -1.65
C SER A 172 14.82 -3.88 -1.43
N LEU A 173 15.45 -4.32 -2.52
CA LEU A 173 16.70 -5.07 -2.45
C LEU A 173 17.87 -4.24 -1.91
N GLU A 174 17.87 -2.94 -2.15
CA GLU A 174 18.89 -2.00 -1.62
C GLU A 174 18.63 -1.68 -0.15
N PHE A 175 17.38 -1.40 0.23
CA PHE A 175 17.02 -0.91 1.56
C PHE A 175 16.92 -2.01 2.62
N HIS A 176 16.44 -3.19 2.22
CA HIS A 176 16.29 -4.32 3.14
C HIS A 176 16.49 -5.69 2.48
N PRO A 177 17.71 -6.01 2.01
CA PRO A 177 17.98 -7.26 1.27
C PRO A 177 17.71 -8.54 2.09
N GLU A 178 17.78 -8.46 3.42
CA GLU A 178 17.53 -9.62 4.30
C GLU A 178 16.05 -9.97 4.36
N LEU A 179 15.19 -8.96 4.49
CA LEU A 179 13.74 -9.15 4.49
C LEU A 179 13.25 -9.63 3.12
N VAL A 180 13.80 -9.09 2.01
CA VAL A 180 13.53 -9.61 0.66
C VAL A 180 13.84 -11.10 0.57
N ARG A 181 15.05 -11.52 0.96
CA ARG A 181 15.43 -12.94 0.91
C ARG A 181 14.55 -13.82 1.78
N TYR A 182 14.20 -13.33 2.95
CA TYR A 182 13.31 -14.03 3.87
C TYR A 182 11.92 -14.24 3.26
N LEU A 183 11.25 -13.17 2.83
CA LEU A 183 9.86 -13.26 2.35
C LEU A 183 9.74 -14.04 1.05
N TRP A 184 10.59 -13.80 0.04
CA TRP A 184 10.53 -14.58 -1.19
C TRP A 184 10.92 -16.04 -0.98
N GLY A 185 11.84 -16.32 -0.04
CA GLY A 185 12.17 -17.69 0.36
C GLY A 185 10.98 -18.38 1.04
N ARG A 186 10.28 -17.69 1.95
CA ARG A 186 9.06 -18.22 2.59
C ARG A 186 7.93 -18.42 1.58
N ALA A 187 7.76 -17.49 0.63
CA ALA A 187 6.79 -17.64 -0.44
C ALA A 187 7.03 -18.93 -1.27
N ASP A 188 8.28 -19.22 -1.63
CA ASP A 188 8.65 -20.45 -2.33
C ASP A 188 8.34 -21.71 -1.48
N GLU A 189 8.69 -21.71 -0.19
CA GLU A 189 8.39 -22.80 0.75
C GLU A 189 6.88 -23.04 0.93
N LEU A 190 6.08 -21.97 0.87
CA LEU A 190 4.61 -22.02 0.98
C LEU A 190 3.92 -22.35 -0.36
N GLY A 191 4.67 -22.39 -1.48
CA GLY A 191 4.14 -22.62 -2.81
C GLY A 191 3.31 -21.47 -3.34
N LEU A 192 3.68 -20.23 -3.02
CA LEU A 192 3.02 -19.01 -3.50
C LEU A 192 3.63 -18.58 -4.84
N ASP A 193 2.99 -18.98 -5.92
CA ASP A 193 3.53 -18.88 -7.30
C ASP A 193 3.68 -17.44 -7.82
N ALA A 194 3.05 -16.46 -7.19
CA ALA A 194 3.14 -15.08 -7.62
C ALA A 194 4.54 -14.45 -7.37
N PHE A 195 5.32 -14.99 -6.45
CA PHE A 195 6.59 -14.41 -6.03
C PHE A 195 7.77 -14.88 -6.90
N ASP A 196 8.46 -13.92 -7.53
CA ASP A 196 9.63 -14.16 -8.40
C ASP A 196 10.87 -13.47 -7.83
N MET A 197 11.89 -14.24 -7.43
CA MET A 197 13.13 -13.70 -6.86
C MET A 197 13.98 -12.92 -7.87
N THR A 198 13.53 -12.75 -9.11
CA THR A 198 14.24 -11.99 -10.14
C THR A 198 14.08 -10.49 -9.91
N PRO A 199 15.17 -9.71 -9.70
CA PRO A 199 15.08 -8.26 -9.56
C PRO A 199 14.60 -7.60 -10.86
N GLN A 200 13.56 -6.77 -10.77
CA GLN A 200 13.06 -6.01 -11.91
C GLN A 200 13.13 -4.50 -11.64
N HIS A 201 12.11 -3.75 -11.84
CA HIS A 201 12.07 -2.29 -11.81
C HIS A 201 12.58 -1.68 -10.48
N ALA A 202 12.97 -0.41 -10.52
CA ALA A 202 13.08 0.46 -9.36
C ALA A 202 11.83 1.35 -9.39
N ILE A 203 10.94 1.17 -8.42
CA ILE A 203 9.67 1.87 -8.33
C ILE A 203 9.76 2.86 -7.17
N TYR A 204 9.38 4.12 -7.39
CA TYR A 204 9.26 5.09 -6.32
C TYR A 204 7.86 4.97 -5.73
N ASP A 205 7.78 4.44 -4.52
CA ASP A 205 6.54 4.18 -3.81
C ASP A 205 6.71 4.45 -2.30
N ASP A 206 5.69 4.24 -1.49
CA ASP A 206 5.60 4.58 -0.06
C ASP A 206 6.76 4.03 0.80
N HIS A 207 7.37 2.90 0.42
CA HIS A 207 8.55 2.36 1.09
C HIS A 207 9.78 3.28 0.97
N VAL A 208 9.90 4.06 -0.12
CA VAL A 208 11.05 4.96 -0.33
C VAL A 208 11.06 6.11 0.67
N PRO A 209 9.98 6.90 0.87
CA PRO A 209 9.94 7.90 1.94
C PRO A 209 10.16 7.36 3.35
N LEU A 210 9.70 6.14 3.66
CA LEU A 210 9.94 5.50 4.96
C LEU A 210 11.45 5.31 5.20
N TYR A 211 12.16 4.84 4.19
CA TYR A 211 13.62 4.68 4.27
C TYR A 211 14.35 6.03 4.27
N GLU A 212 14.07 6.90 3.32
CA GLU A 212 14.81 8.16 3.12
C GLU A 212 14.64 9.15 4.27
N HIS A 213 13.43 9.25 4.86
CA HIS A 213 13.12 10.29 5.84
C HIS A 213 13.09 9.80 7.29
N ALA A 214 12.74 8.53 7.53
CA ALA A 214 12.72 7.95 8.88
C ALA A 214 13.86 6.95 9.11
N GLY A 215 14.57 6.52 8.07
CA GLY A 215 15.57 5.46 8.14
C GLY A 215 14.96 4.13 8.60
N ILE A 216 13.70 3.86 8.22
CA ILE A 216 13.03 2.57 8.44
C ILE A 216 13.37 1.69 7.25
N PRO A 217 14.08 0.56 7.42
CA PRO A 217 14.30 -0.40 6.35
C PRO A 217 12.93 -0.86 5.81
N ALA A 218 12.71 -0.72 4.51
CA ALA A 218 11.40 -0.95 3.93
C ALA A 218 11.50 -1.66 2.59
N ILE A 219 10.51 -2.49 2.28
CA ILE A 219 10.36 -3.17 1.00
C ILE A 219 8.97 -2.94 0.43
N ASP A 220 8.84 -3.20 -0.87
CA ASP A 220 7.61 -3.08 -1.61
C ASP A 220 7.26 -4.38 -2.32
N LEU A 221 6.04 -4.86 -2.13
CA LEU A 221 5.42 -5.94 -2.89
C LEU A 221 4.50 -5.29 -3.92
N ILE A 222 4.95 -5.24 -5.18
CA ILE A 222 4.23 -4.54 -6.23
C ILE A 222 4.23 -5.32 -7.54
N ASP A 223 3.05 -5.46 -8.17
CA ASP A 223 2.93 -5.88 -9.57
C ASP A 223 2.76 -4.68 -10.48
N PHE A 224 3.87 -4.15 -10.98
CA PHE A 224 3.86 -2.96 -11.86
C PHE A 224 3.56 -3.30 -13.33
N LYS A 225 3.32 -4.56 -13.68
CA LYS A 225 2.96 -4.98 -15.06
C LYS A 225 1.48 -5.34 -15.21
N TYR A 226 0.65 -4.60 -14.57
CA TYR A 226 -0.79 -4.80 -14.46
C TYR A 226 -1.55 -4.46 -15.77
N PRO A 227 -2.31 -5.38 -16.40
CA PRO A 227 -2.47 -6.81 -16.03
C PRO A 227 -1.38 -7.71 -16.65
N ASN A 228 -0.53 -7.20 -17.50
CA ASN A 228 0.56 -7.93 -18.15
C ASN A 228 1.43 -6.98 -19.00
N PRO A 229 2.60 -7.43 -19.52
CA PRO A 229 3.53 -6.57 -20.28
C PRO A 229 2.99 -5.97 -21.60
N TYR A 230 1.83 -6.46 -22.06
CA TYR A 230 1.24 -6.04 -23.37
C TYR A 230 0.07 -5.08 -23.23
N SER A 231 -0.49 -4.97 -22.04
CA SER A 231 -1.62 -4.09 -21.71
C SER A 231 -1.30 -3.29 -20.46
N ASN A 232 -1.91 -2.12 -20.33
CA ASN A 232 -1.76 -1.32 -19.11
C ASN A 232 -3.13 -0.93 -18.59
N PHE A 233 -3.43 -1.27 -17.33
CA PHE A 233 -4.61 -0.82 -16.60
C PHE A 233 -4.25 0.20 -15.50
N TRP A 234 -2.98 0.26 -15.12
CA TRP A 234 -2.46 1.25 -14.19
C TRP A 234 -2.77 2.67 -14.67
N HIS A 235 -3.37 3.49 -13.80
CA HIS A 235 -3.81 4.86 -14.07
C HIS A 235 -4.79 4.98 -15.24
N THR A 236 -5.65 3.97 -15.44
CA THR A 236 -6.70 3.97 -16.47
C THR A 236 -8.07 3.65 -15.86
N MET A 237 -9.13 3.90 -16.64
CA MET A 237 -10.50 3.52 -16.29
C MET A 237 -10.72 2.00 -16.25
N ASN A 238 -9.71 1.20 -16.65
CA ASN A 238 -9.76 -0.26 -16.63
C ASN A 238 -9.22 -0.86 -15.32
N ASP A 239 -8.80 -0.05 -14.36
CA ASP A 239 -8.51 -0.57 -13.02
C ASP A 239 -9.80 -0.87 -12.25
N LEU A 240 -10.37 -2.05 -12.53
CA LEU A 240 -11.70 -2.48 -12.10
C LEU A 240 -11.63 -3.76 -11.25
N PRO A 241 -12.59 -3.97 -10.32
CA PRO A 241 -12.62 -5.16 -9.47
C PRO A 241 -12.64 -6.48 -10.23
N GLU A 242 -13.18 -6.49 -11.45
CA GLU A 242 -13.23 -7.68 -12.31
C GLU A 242 -11.86 -8.17 -12.78
N HIS A 243 -10.81 -7.36 -12.63
CA HIS A 243 -9.42 -7.71 -12.92
C HIS A 243 -8.64 -8.19 -11.72
N CYS A 244 -9.21 -8.06 -10.52
CA CYS A 244 -8.63 -8.60 -9.27
C CYS A 244 -9.14 -10.02 -8.98
N SER A 245 -8.42 -10.76 -8.14
CA SER A 245 -8.82 -12.09 -7.68
C SER A 245 -8.57 -12.30 -6.18
N ALA A 246 -9.46 -13.08 -5.55
CA ALA A 246 -9.28 -13.50 -4.17
C ALA A 246 -8.05 -14.42 -3.99
N GLU A 247 -7.66 -15.15 -5.04
CA GLU A 247 -6.48 -16.02 -5.03
C GLU A 247 -5.20 -15.20 -4.89
N SER A 248 -5.06 -14.13 -5.67
CA SER A 248 -3.91 -13.22 -5.63
C SER A 248 -3.79 -12.53 -4.26
N LEU A 249 -4.90 -11.94 -3.78
CA LEU A 249 -4.95 -11.34 -2.44
C LEU A 249 -4.62 -12.36 -1.35
N GLY A 250 -5.09 -13.62 -1.53
CA GLY A 250 -4.84 -14.72 -0.62
C GLY A 250 -3.37 -15.14 -0.55
N GLN A 251 -2.63 -15.10 -1.66
CA GLN A 251 -1.19 -15.37 -1.66
C GLN A 251 -0.43 -14.35 -0.81
N VAL A 252 -0.69 -13.06 -1.02
CA VAL A 252 -0.05 -11.98 -0.24
C VAL A 252 -0.47 -12.04 1.23
N GLY A 253 -1.77 -12.19 1.52
CA GLY A 253 -2.26 -12.31 2.89
C GLY A 253 -1.67 -13.52 3.63
N THR A 254 -1.52 -14.67 2.95
CA THR A 254 -0.89 -15.86 3.53
C THR A 254 0.56 -15.60 3.90
N LEU A 255 1.33 -14.94 3.02
CA LEU A 255 2.72 -14.60 3.32
C LEU A 255 2.81 -13.61 4.50
N MET A 256 1.93 -12.61 4.57
CA MET A 256 1.91 -11.66 5.70
C MET A 256 1.55 -12.33 7.03
N VAL A 257 0.60 -13.27 7.03
CA VAL A 257 0.28 -14.06 8.22
C VAL A 257 1.47 -14.93 8.64
N ASP A 258 2.12 -15.60 7.69
CA ASP A 258 3.32 -16.41 7.97
C ASP A 258 4.45 -15.53 8.56
N TYR A 259 4.70 -14.37 7.97
CA TYR A 259 5.70 -13.40 8.46
C TYR A 259 5.43 -12.93 9.90
N ILE A 260 4.16 -12.68 10.24
CA ILE A 260 3.79 -12.17 11.57
C ILE A 260 3.90 -13.24 12.66
N PHE A 261 3.56 -14.50 12.35
CA PHE A 261 3.38 -15.53 13.36
C PHE A 261 4.50 -16.59 13.42
N ASN A 262 5.43 -16.63 12.46
CA ASN A 262 6.53 -17.57 12.37
C ASN A 262 7.89 -16.92 12.37
#